data_14cd2ea5c844224222081fa45a97c95b
#
_entry.id   14cd2ea5c844224222081fa45a97c95b
#
_cell.length_a   1.000
_cell.length_b   1.000
_cell.length_c   1.000
_cell.angle_alpha   90.00
_cell.angle_beta   90.00
_cell.angle_gamma   90.00
#
_symmetry.space_group_name_H-M   'P 1'
#
loop_
_entity.id
_entity.type
_entity.pdbx_description
1 polymer ?
#
loop_
_entity_poly.entity_id
_entity_poly.type
_entity_poly.pdbx_seq_one_letter_code
_entity_poly.pdbx_strand_id
1 'polypeptide(L)'
;MAYMYPCIREKVNAPTAEQLVYDELKKLPNDYIIFHSVQWVRKNLNRNFTWYENDYLIFHKDYGILLLEVKGGHCYFKDSLMYQQNTVTKKVKILDEGNDPLSQAQRGIQHFRKIIENTALKHEGSICIEPLIWFPSCIFDQSQNLPPNYHDVSFAILDSNAFSSQSGVPLEHRLKAIYDSYGSRRKTMLSEQQVEWIKNLIAPDFDLIPSPSIVKTEIDNAFIRLTSEQAVLLDYIGEQWYAAIQGAAGTGKTMIAQMAAERFG
;
A
#
# COMPACT_ATOMS: atom_id res chain seq x y z
N MET A 1 4.00 17.62 -5.80
CA MET A 1 3.60 16.63 -4.79
C MET A 1 4.09 15.27 -5.25
N ALA A 2 4.54 14.44 -4.31
CA ALA A 2 5.00 13.07 -4.61
C ALA A 2 3.89 12.21 -5.24
N TYR A 3 4.30 11.24 -6.04
CA TYR A 3 3.40 10.20 -6.53
C TYR A 3 3.19 9.15 -5.43
N MET A 4 1.93 8.94 -5.02
CA MET A 4 1.57 8.02 -3.93
C MET A 4 0.91 6.76 -4.46
N TYR A 5 1.31 5.58 -3.98
CA TYR A 5 0.69 4.29 -4.27
C TYR A 5 0.27 3.61 -2.95
N PRO A 6 -1.03 3.39 -2.69
CA PRO A 6 -2.16 3.86 -3.50
C PRO A 6 -2.32 5.39 -3.46
N CYS A 7 -2.86 5.96 -4.55
CA CYS A 7 -3.07 7.40 -4.67
C CYS A 7 -4.23 7.94 -3.80
N ILE A 8 -5.06 7.07 -3.26
CA ILE A 8 -6.28 7.41 -2.52
C ILE A 8 -6.06 7.13 -1.03
N ARG A 9 -5.94 8.20 -0.22
CA ARG A 9 -5.76 8.12 1.24
C ARG A 9 -6.87 7.35 1.95
N GLU A 10 -8.12 7.47 1.50
CA GLU A 10 -9.28 6.81 2.11
C GLU A 10 -9.18 5.28 2.10
N LYS A 11 -8.37 4.72 1.22
CA LYS A 11 -8.07 3.28 1.16
C LYS A 11 -6.89 2.86 2.05
N VAL A 12 -6.21 3.82 2.68
CA VAL A 12 -5.10 3.56 3.60
C VAL A 12 -5.69 3.19 4.96
N ASN A 13 -5.92 1.91 5.19
CA ASN A 13 -6.35 1.39 6.49
C ASN A 13 -5.11 1.19 7.37
N ALA A 14 -4.55 2.29 7.87
CA ALA A 14 -3.32 2.31 8.63
C ALA A 14 -3.52 2.97 10.01
N PRO A 15 -2.67 2.67 11.01
CA PRO A 15 -2.63 3.37 12.29
C PRO A 15 -2.48 4.89 12.10
N THR A 16 -3.00 5.67 13.06
CA THR A 16 -2.98 7.15 13.00
C THR A 16 -1.57 7.72 12.76
N ALA A 17 -0.53 7.10 13.33
CA ALA A 17 0.86 7.52 13.15
C ALA A 17 1.30 7.42 11.68
N GLU A 18 0.96 6.34 11.00
CA GLU A 18 1.25 6.15 9.59
C GLU A 18 0.46 7.11 8.71
N GLN A 19 -0.80 7.39 9.05
CA GLN A 19 -1.60 8.38 8.32
C GLN A 19 -0.99 9.78 8.36
N LEU A 20 -0.45 10.20 9.52
CA LEU A 20 0.25 11.47 9.65
C LEU A 20 1.52 11.50 8.79
N VAL A 21 2.26 10.40 8.77
CA VAL A 21 3.45 10.24 7.92
C VAL A 21 3.07 10.26 6.44
N TYR A 22 1.97 9.60 6.05
CA TYR A 22 1.44 9.65 4.67
C TYR A 22 1.20 11.10 4.21
N ASP A 23 0.53 11.91 5.06
CA ASP A 23 0.22 13.30 4.73
C ASP A 23 1.49 14.16 4.60
N GLU A 24 2.53 13.86 5.35
CA GLU A 24 3.82 14.57 5.24
C GLU A 24 4.60 14.13 4.00
N LEU A 25 4.68 12.81 3.74
CA LEU A 25 5.33 12.27 2.55
C LEU A 25 4.71 12.78 1.26
N LYS A 26 3.39 12.95 1.23
CA LYS A 26 2.66 13.50 0.07
C LYS A 26 3.12 14.91 -0.31
N LYS A 27 3.64 15.70 0.63
CA LYS A 27 4.13 17.06 0.36
C LYS A 27 5.45 17.10 -0.39
N LEU A 28 6.19 15.98 -0.46
CA LEU A 28 7.45 15.90 -1.20
C LEU A 28 7.26 16.28 -2.68
N PRO A 29 8.31 16.72 -3.38
CA PRO A 29 8.30 16.99 -4.81
C PRO A 29 7.88 15.80 -5.67
N ASN A 30 7.61 16.03 -6.95
CA ASN A 30 7.12 15.01 -7.90
C ASN A 30 8.19 14.02 -8.40
N ASP A 31 9.44 14.22 -8.05
CA ASP A 31 10.55 13.30 -8.28
C ASP A 31 10.61 12.15 -7.22
N TYR A 32 9.77 12.25 -6.18
CA TYR A 32 9.56 11.18 -5.21
C TYR A 32 8.36 10.32 -5.58
N ILE A 33 8.54 9.00 -5.49
CA ILE A 33 7.49 8.00 -5.63
C ILE A 33 7.40 7.22 -4.32
N ILE A 34 6.21 7.19 -3.73
CA ILE A 34 5.97 6.62 -2.40
C ILE A 34 5.01 5.45 -2.53
N PHE A 35 5.43 4.30 -2.06
CA PHE A 35 4.57 3.12 -1.93
C PHE A 35 4.28 2.89 -0.45
N HIS A 36 3.00 2.73 -0.12
CA HIS A 36 2.52 2.46 1.25
C HIS A 36 2.11 1.01 1.38
N SER A 37 2.42 0.39 2.54
CA SER A 37 2.03 -0.98 2.86
C SER A 37 2.52 -1.99 1.82
N VAL A 38 3.84 -1.99 1.57
CA VAL A 38 4.45 -2.89 0.59
C VAL A 38 4.61 -4.27 1.18
N GLN A 39 3.75 -5.19 0.74
CA GLN A 39 3.72 -6.57 1.23
C GLN A 39 4.55 -7.50 0.36
N TRP A 40 5.20 -8.46 1.00
CA TRP A 40 5.97 -9.48 0.32
C TRP A 40 6.02 -10.79 1.12
N VAL A 41 6.34 -11.88 0.42
CA VAL A 41 6.31 -13.23 0.99
C VAL A 41 7.68 -13.88 0.85
N ARG A 42 8.11 -14.52 1.91
CA ARG A 42 9.31 -15.37 1.89
C ARG A 42 8.95 -16.81 2.23
N LYS A 43 9.40 -17.74 1.39
CA LYS A 43 9.33 -19.16 1.67
C LYS A 43 10.51 -19.55 2.56
N ASN A 44 10.24 -20.12 3.72
CA ASN A 44 11.28 -20.63 4.60
C ASN A 44 11.72 -22.06 4.22
N LEU A 45 12.77 -22.58 4.88
CA LEU A 45 13.31 -23.93 4.63
C LEU A 45 12.26 -25.03 4.84
N ASN A 46 11.31 -24.83 5.72
CA ASN A 46 10.22 -25.78 6.03
C ASN A 46 9.04 -25.67 5.06
N ARG A 47 9.21 -24.97 3.92
CA ARG A 47 8.19 -24.70 2.90
C ARG A 47 6.98 -23.87 3.39
N ASN A 48 7.03 -23.31 4.60
CA ASN A 48 6.03 -22.37 5.08
C ASN A 48 6.27 -20.99 4.49
N PHE A 49 5.20 -20.25 4.27
CA PHE A 49 5.24 -18.86 3.80
C PHE A 49 5.18 -17.93 5.01
N THR A 50 6.09 -16.97 5.07
CA THR A 50 6.05 -15.87 6.04
C THR A 50 5.76 -14.57 5.30
N TRP A 51 4.73 -13.89 5.73
CA TRP A 51 4.32 -12.60 5.21
C TRP A 51 5.06 -11.50 5.94
N TYR A 52 5.50 -10.52 5.18
CA TYR A 52 6.18 -9.34 5.67
C TYR A 52 5.55 -8.11 5.03
N GLU A 53 5.69 -7.00 5.71
CA GLU A 53 5.22 -5.70 5.24
C GLU A 53 6.26 -4.65 5.63
N ASN A 54 6.45 -3.66 4.75
CA ASN A 54 7.15 -2.43 5.08
C ASN A 54 6.14 -1.29 4.99
N ASP A 55 6.14 -0.40 5.97
CA ASP A 55 5.13 0.67 6.07
C ASP A 55 5.19 1.59 4.86
N TYR A 56 6.41 2.01 4.45
CA TYR A 56 6.62 2.79 3.23
C TYR A 56 7.91 2.41 2.52
N LEU A 57 7.86 2.53 1.20
CA LEU A 57 9.03 2.56 0.34
C LEU A 57 9.07 3.95 -0.33
N ILE A 58 10.13 4.71 -0.07
CA ILE A 58 10.37 6.03 -0.62
C ILE A 58 11.39 5.89 -1.74
N PHE A 59 10.98 6.12 -2.97
CA PHE A 59 11.83 5.99 -4.16
C PHE A 59 12.10 7.36 -4.78
N HIS A 60 13.38 7.62 -5.08
CA HIS A 60 13.84 8.78 -5.83
C HIS A 60 14.82 8.33 -6.91
N LYS A 61 14.63 8.79 -8.14
CA LYS A 61 15.43 8.34 -9.31
C LYS A 61 16.95 8.58 -9.17
N ASP A 62 17.35 9.65 -8.47
CA ASP A 62 18.76 10.02 -8.32
C ASP A 62 19.40 9.52 -7.03
N TYR A 63 18.60 9.13 -6.03
CA TYR A 63 19.10 8.73 -4.71
C TYR A 63 18.85 7.26 -4.38
N GLY A 64 17.87 6.61 -5.02
CA GLY A 64 17.52 5.22 -4.74
C GLY A 64 16.31 5.07 -3.83
N ILE A 65 16.32 4.06 -2.97
CA ILE A 65 15.17 3.62 -2.16
C ILE A 65 15.49 3.74 -0.67
N LEU A 66 14.59 4.34 0.09
CA LEU A 66 14.55 4.22 1.55
C LEU A 66 13.35 3.35 1.95
N LEU A 67 13.61 2.31 2.74
CA LEU A 67 12.56 1.51 3.37
C LEU A 67 12.27 2.08 4.75
N LEU A 68 11.09 2.69 4.87
CA LEU A 68 10.66 3.39 6.07
C LEU A 68 9.76 2.50 6.93
N GLU A 69 10.12 2.38 8.20
CA GLU A 69 9.29 1.81 9.26
C GLU A 69 8.83 2.90 10.22
N VAL A 70 7.55 2.93 10.53
CA VAL A 70 6.91 3.91 11.39
C VAL A 70 6.51 3.27 12.71
N LYS A 71 6.91 3.84 13.82
CA LYS A 71 6.48 3.36 15.14
C LYS A 71 5.81 4.49 15.93
N GLY A 72 4.48 4.44 15.99
CA GLY A 72 3.68 5.37 16.77
C GLY A 72 3.73 5.09 18.28
N GLY A 73 3.16 6.00 19.07
CA GLY A 73 3.18 5.90 20.52
C GLY A 73 4.49 6.38 21.14
N HIS A 74 4.71 6.09 22.41
CA HIS A 74 5.95 6.43 23.11
C HIS A 74 6.94 5.27 22.99
N CYS A 75 8.00 5.46 22.23
CA CYS A 75 9.07 4.49 22.05
C CYS A 75 10.30 4.88 22.88
N TYR A 76 10.94 3.88 23.51
CA TYR A 76 12.13 4.10 24.33
C TYR A 76 12.99 2.83 24.38
N PHE A 77 14.28 3.01 24.64
CA PHE A 77 15.20 1.90 24.88
C PHE A 77 15.40 1.69 26.39
N LYS A 78 15.41 0.43 26.80
CA LYS A 78 15.77 0.00 28.15
C LYS A 78 16.43 -1.37 28.07
N ASP A 79 17.56 -1.56 28.74
CA ASP A 79 18.32 -2.82 28.77
C ASP A 79 18.62 -3.35 27.34
N SER A 80 19.00 -2.46 26.43
CA SER A 80 19.23 -2.72 24.99
C SER A 80 18.03 -3.24 24.20
N LEU A 81 16.83 -3.21 24.77
CA LEU A 81 15.57 -3.57 24.09
C LEU A 81 14.76 -2.31 23.81
N MET A 82 14.08 -2.31 22.68
CA MET A 82 13.13 -1.26 22.35
C MET A 82 11.74 -1.60 22.89
N TYR A 83 11.10 -0.62 23.50
CA TYR A 83 9.75 -0.70 24.03
C TYR A 83 8.86 0.31 23.31
N GLN A 84 7.61 -0.09 23.08
CA GLN A 84 6.56 0.77 22.55
C GLN A 84 5.40 0.80 23.56
N GLN A 85 5.04 1.99 24.02
CA GLN A 85 3.89 2.21 24.88
C GLN A 85 2.78 2.90 24.10
N ASN A 86 1.60 2.31 24.12
CA ASN A 86 0.39 2.96 23.62
C ASN A 86 0.05 4.18 24.48
N THR A 87 -0.10 5.35 23.87
CA THR A 87 -0.32 6.62 24.58
C THR A 87 -1.66 6.67 25.31
N VAL A 88 -2.68 5.94 24.83
CA VAL A 88 -4.03 5.92 25.40
C VAL A 88 -4.19 4.80 26.43
N THR A 89 -3.93 3.55 26.02
CA THR A 89 -4.15 2.38 26.88
C THR A 89 -3.03 2.12 27.87
N LYS A 90 -1.90 2.81 27.74
CA LYS A 90 -0.66 2.65 28.53
C LYS A 90 -0.05 1.23 28.46
N LYS A 91 -0.58 0.35 27.62
CA LYS A 91 0.01 -0.98 27.40
C LYS A 91 1.39 -0.84 26.78
N VAL A 92 2.34 -1.60 27.29
CA VAL A 92 3.73 -1.66 26.81
C VAL A 92 3.94 -2.95 26.05
N LYS A 93 4.60 -2.85 24.92
CA LYS A 93 5.03 -3.97 24.08
C LYS A 93 6.54 -3.88 23.92
N ILE A 94 7.24 -5.01 24.00
CA ILE A 94 8.65 -5.12 23.62
C ILE A 94 8.68 -5.29 22.10
N LEU A 95 9.52 -4.50 21.43
CA LEU A 95 9.82 -4.65 20.02
C LEU A 95 11.08 -5.51 19.92
N ASP A 96 10.87 -6.82 19.84
CA ASP A 96 11.92 -7.83 19.65
C ASP A 96 12.40 -7.87 18.18
N GLU A 97 13.30 -8.79 17.86
CA GLU A 97 13.87 -8.96 16.51
C GLU A 97 12.81 -9.04 15.40
N GLY A 98 11.62 -9.56 15.70
CA GLY A 98 10.51 -9.66 14.76
C GLY A 98 9.81 -8.32 14.48
N ASN A 99 9.75 -7.45 15.48
CA ASN A 99 8.98 -6.21 15.50
C ASN A 99 9.86 -4.95 15.63
N ASP A 100 11.15 -5.10 15.85
CA ASP A 100 12.12 -4.00 15.86
C ASP A 100 12.15 -3.32 14.47
N PRO A 101 11.98 -1.98 14.40
CA PRO A 101 11.83 -1.29 13.13
C PRO A 101 13.06 -1.38 12.23
N LEU A 102 14.26 -1.35 12.80
CA LEU A 102 15.48 -1.49 11.99
C LEU A 102 15.58 -2.89 11.39
N SER A 103 15.26 -3.92 12.18
CA SER A 103 15.22 -5.31 11.72
C SER A 103 14.15 -5.54 10.65
N GLN A 104 12.99 -4.87 10.76
CA GLN A 104 11.93 -4.93 9.75
C GLN A 104 12.42 -4.31 8.44
N ALA A 105 12.96 -3.08 8.48
CA ALA A 105 13.51 -2.43 7.30
C ALA A 105 14.64 -3.25 6.64
N GLN A 106 15.56 -3.79 7.41
CA GLN A 106 16.66 -4.62 6.91
C GLN A 106 16.17 -5.89 6.18
N ARG A 107 15.11 -6.55 6.68
CA ARG A 107 14.50 -7.69 5.98
C ARG A 107 13.94 -7.30 4.62
N GLY A 108 13.25 -6.16 4.54
CA GLY A 108 12.75 -5.59 3.29
C GLY A 108 13.90 -5.28 2.32
N ILE A 109 14.97 -4.62 2.79
CA ILE A 109 16.16 -4.31 1.99
C ILE A 109 16.74 -5.58 1.36
N GLN A 110 16.92 -6.65 2.15
CA GLN A 110 17.44 -7.92 1.63
C GLN A 110 16.52 -8.54 0.57
N HIS A 111 15.19 -8.39 0.73
CA HIS A 111 14.23 -8.88 -0.25
C HIS A 111 14.32 -8.10 -1.55
N PHE A 112 14.24 -6.77 -1.50
CA PHE A 112 14.28 -5.92 -2.68
C PHE A 112 15.62 -5.99 -3.42
N ARG A 113 16.75 -6.06 -2.70
CA ARG A 113 18.06 -6.28 -3.32
C ARG A 113 18.08 -7.56 -4.16
N LYS A 114 17.58 -8.67 -3.61
CA LYS A 114 17.51 -9.95 -4.36
C LYS A 114 16.66 -9.86 -5.62
N ILE A 115 15.52 -9.17 -5.56
CA ILE A 115 14.67 -9.00 -6.73
C ILE A 115 15.39 -8.17 -7.79
N ILE A 116 16.00 -7.06 -7.39
CA ILE A 116 16.70 -6.16 -8.29
C ILE A 116 17.95 -6.84 -8.89
N GLU A 117 18.71 -7.58 -8.10
CA GLU A 117 19.87 -8.33 -8.57
C GLU A 117 19.54 -9.43 -9.61
N ASN A 118 18.34 -9.99 -9.54
CA ASN A 118 17.88 -11.03 -10.47
C ASN A 118 17.29 -10.49 -11.77
N THR A 119 17.32 -9.18 -11.98
CA THR A 119 16.72 -8.50 -13.13
C THR A 119 17.74 -7.83 -14.03
N ALA A 120 17.28 -7.25 -15.14
CA ALA A 120 18.12 -6.54 -16.11
C ALA A 120 18.90 -5.35 -15.50
N LEU A 121 18.47 -4.81 -14.36
CA LEU A 121 19.15 -3.74 -13.61
C LEU A 121 20.51 -4.15 -13.04
N LYS A 122 20.79 -5.44 -12.93
CA LYS A 122 22.08 -5.95 -12.42
C LYS A 122 23.30 -5.39 -13.18
N HIS A 123 23.12 -5.02 -14.43
CA HIS A 123 24.21 -4.57 -15.31
C HIS A 123 24.42 -3.05 -15.33
N GLU A 124 23.53 -2.28 -14.71
CA GLU A 124 23.50 -0.81 -14.89
C GLU A 124 23.83 -0.01 -13.60
N GLY A 125 24.35 -0.66 -12.58
CA GLY A 125 24.75 -0.03 -11.32
C GLY A 125 23.91 -0.51 -10.13
N SER A 126 24.45 -0.33 -8.91
CA SER A 126 23.75 -0.70 -7.68
C SER A 126 22.78 0.41 -7.28
N ILE A 127 21.50 0.10 -7.22
CA ILE A 127 20.53 1.01 -6.58
C ILE A 127 20.79 1.01 -5.08
N CYS A 128 20.95 2.20 -4.50
CA CYS A 128 21.01 2.36 -3.06
C CYS A 128 19.66 1.97 -2.45
N ILE A 129 19.65 1.04 -1.49
CA ILE A 129 18.45 0.64 -0.76
C ILE A 129 18.82 0.60 0.72
N GLU A 130 18.30 1.54 1.50
CA GLU A 130 18.72 1.77 2.88
C GLU A 130 17.53 1.95 3.82
N PRO A 131 17.71 1.71 5.14
CA PRO A 131 16.64 1.83 6.12
C PRO A 131 16.36 3.29 6.48
N LEU A 132 15.12 3.55 6.84
CA LEU A 132 14.66 4.79 7.45
C LEU A 132 13.68 4.43 8.57
N ILE A 133 13.80 5.07 9.72
CA ILE A 133 12.91 4.85 10.86
C ILE A 133 12.26 6.17 11.23
N TRP A 134 10.96 6.15 11.52
CA TRP A 134 10.26 7.36 11.96
C TRP A 134 9.43 7.10 13.22
N PHE A 135 9.73 7.88 14.26
CA PHE A 135 8.98 7.93 15.52
C PHE A 135 8.14 9.21 15.57
N PRO A 136 6.98 9.28 14.91
CA PRO A 136 6.23 10.53 14.73
C PRO A 136 5.66 11.12 16.04
N SER A 137 5.59 10.32 17.09
CA SER A 137 5.08 10.74 18.40
C SER A 137 6.16 10.98 19.46
N CYS A 138 7.43 10.87 19.09
CA CYS A 138 8.57 11.02 19.99
C CYS A 138 9.46 12.19 19.55
N ILE A 139 10.27 12.70 20.47
CA ILE A 139 11.43 13.53 20.19
C ILE A 139 12.65 12.66 20.41
N PHE A 140 13.51 12.54 19.41
CA PHE A 140 14.72 11.75 19.47
C PHE A 140 15.91 12.63 19.84
N ASP A 141 16.47 12.40 21.02
CA ASP A 141 17.67 13.08 21.49
C ASP A 141 18.92 12.31 21.04
N GLN A 142 19.60 12.86 20.02
CA GLN A 142 20.81 12.27 19.48
C GLN A 142 21.99 12.22 20.45
N SER A 143 21.93 12.90 21.60
CA SER A 143 22.96 12.83 22.63
C SER A 143 22.87 11.54 23.49
N GLN A 144 21.78 10.79 23.39
CA GLN A 144 21.60 9.56 24.14
C GLN A 144 22.41 8.41 23.50
N ASN A 145 22.93 7.55 24.36
CA ASN A 145 23.60 6.33 23.93
C ASN A 145 22.58 5.35 23.32
N LEU A 146 22.71 5.12 22.04
CA LEU A 146 21.90 4.11 21.33
C LEU A 146 22.53 2.73 21.44
N PRO A 147 21.73 1.66 21.32
CA PRO A 147 22.28 0.32 21.09
C PRO A 147 23.17 0.28 19.86
N PRO A 148 24.23 -0.58 19.83
CA PRO A 148 25.22 -0.57 18.74
C PRO A 148 24.63 -0.67 17.34
N ASN A 149 23.56 -1.46 17.15
CA ASN A 149 22.88 -1.61 15.86
C ASN A 149 22.17 -0.34 15.37
N TYR A 150 21.78 0.56 16.27
CA TYR A 150 21.15 1.84 15.95
C TYR A 150 22.16 2.98 15.83
N HIS A 151 23.34 2.84 16.46
CA HIS A 151 24.37 3.90 16.48
C HIS A 151 24.78 4.29 15.07
N ASP A 152 25.08 3.33 14.22
CA ASP A 152 25.58 3.55 12.86
C ASP A 152 24.54 4.12 11.88
N VAL A 153 23.25 4.00 12.23
CA VAL A 153 22.12 4.49 11.43
C VAL A 153 21.34 5.60 12.13
N SER A 154 21.89 6.19 13.19
CA SER A 154 21.22 7.23 13.99
C SER A 154 20.79 8.44 13.17
N PHE A 155 21.53 8.79 12.12
CA PHE A 155 21.21 9.86 11.18
C PHE A 155 19.96 9.57 10.33
N ALA A 156 19.53 8.32 10.24
CA ALA A 156 18.33 7.84 9.52
C ALA A 156 17.14 7.61 10.46
N ILE A 157 17.17 8.21 11.65
CA ILE A 157 16.05 8.21 12.57
C ILE A 157 15.36 9.57 12.51
N LEU A 158 14.10 9.57 12.09
CA LEU A 158 13.21 10.71 12.12
C LEU A 158 12.33 10.68 13.37
N ASP A 159 12.02 11.84 13.88
CA ASP A 159 11.18 12.06 15.05
C ASP A 159 10.00 13.01 14.75
N SER A 160 9.29 13.50 15.75
CA SER A 160 8.20 14.46 15.58
C SER A 160 8.65 15.77 14.90
N ASN A 161 9.92 16.16 15.04
CA ASN A 161 10.46 17.36 14.39
C ASN A 161 10.66 17.19 12.88
N ALA A 162 10.48 15.98 12.34
CA ALA A 162 10.52 15.76 10.90
C ALA A 162 9.29 16.30 10.18
N PHE A 163 8.19 16.52 10.89
CA PHE A 163 7.05 17.21 10.31
C PHE A 163 7.38 18.68 10.02
N SER A 164 7.13 19.11 8.78
CA SER A 164 7.38 20.48 8.35
C SER A 164 6.60 21.52 9.15
N SER A 165 5.41 21.15 9.64
CA SER A 165 4.58 21.99 10.52
C SER A 165 5.20 22.23 11.90
N GLN A 166 6.08 21.35 12.36
CA GLN A 166 6.73 21.42 13.67
C GLN A 166 8.05 22.22 13.61
N SER A 167 8.88 21.89 12.63
CA SER A 167 10.23 22.43 12.57
C SER A 167 10.40 23.61 11.60
N GLY A 168 9.43 23.83 10.70
CA GLY A 168 9.57 24.77 9.60
C GLY A 168 10.55 24.32 8.50
N VAL A 169 11.16 23.13 8.65
CA VAL A 169 12.11 22.57 7.67
C VAL A 169 11.40 21.54 6.81
N PRO A 170 11.40 21.67 5.48
CA PRO A 170 10.80 20.69 4.58
C PRO A 170 11.43 19.31 4.77
N LEU A 171 10.59 18.27 4.77
CA LEU A 171 11.01 16.88 4.90
C LEU A 171 12.03 16.48 3.82
N GLU A 172 11.90 17.03 2.62
CA GLU A 172 12.82 16.81 1.50
C GLU A 172 14.29 17.08 1.88
N HIS A 173 14.55 18.17 2.60
CA HIS A 173 15.92 18.53 3.02
C HIS A 173 16.50 17.48 3.97
N ARG A 174 15.66 16.92 4.85
CA ARG A 174 16.08 15.86 5.77
C ARG A 174 16.35 14.54 5.03
N LEU A 175 15.48 14.16 4.10
CA LEU A 175 15.68 12.95 3.29
C LEU A 175 16.94 13.06 2.44
N LYS A 176 17.22 14.21 1.83
CA LYS A 176 18.46 14.44 1.07
C LYS A 176 19.70 14.30 1.96
N ALA A 177 19.68 14.86 3.16
CA ALA A 177 20.79 14.71 4.12
C ALA A 177 20.99 13.24 4.53
N ILE A 178 19.89 12.47 4.71
CA ILE A 178 19.96 11.03 5.01
C ILE A 178 20.55 10.25 3.84
N TYR A 179 20.08 10.49 2.61
CA TYR A 179 20.67 9.89 1.42
C TYR A 179 22.16 10.22 1.28
N ASP A 180 22.55 11.45 1.56
CA ASP A 180 23.94 11.87 1.52
C ASP A 180 24.80 11.15 2.58
N SER A 181 24.27 10.95 3.77
CA SER A 181 24.94 10.22 4.86
C SER A 181 25.14 8.74 4.52
N TYR A 182 24.24 8.13 3.76
CA TYR A 182 24.43 6.78 3.21
C TYR A 182 25.42 6.74 2.04
N GLY A 183 25.98 7.87 1.62
CA GLY A 183 26.88 7.93 0.46
C GLY A 183 26.18 7.70 -0.87
N SER A 184 24.85 7.80 -0.91
CA SER A 184 24.02 7.62 -2.12
C SER A 184 24.33 8.62 -3.23
N ARG A 185 25.12 9.64 -2.99
CA ARG A 185 25.68 10.55 -4.02
C ARG A 185 26.53 9.87 -5.08
N ARG A 186 26.89 8.61 -4.91
CA ARG A 186 27.44 7.79 -6.00
C ARG A 186 26.32 7.29 -6.90
N LYS A 187 25.67 8.21 -7.47
CA LYS A 187 24.50 8.31 -8.30
C LYS A 187 24.38 7.18 -9.29
N THR A 188 23.40 6.37 -9.09
CA THR A 188 22.75 5.68 -10.18
C THR A 188 21.65 6.62 -10.68
N MET A 189 21.94 7.48 -11.65
CA MET A 189 20.89 8.22 -12.34
C MET A 189 20.10 7.19 -13.14
N LEU A 190 18.93 6.85 -12.66
CA LEU A 190 18.08 5.88 -13.33
C LEU A 190 17.42 6.52 -14.56
N SER A 191 17.40 5.78 -15.67
CA SER A 191 16.63 6.16 -16.85
C SER A 191 15.12 6.09 -16.55
N GLU A 192 14.31 6.76 -17.35
CA GLU A 192 12.85 6.70 -17.22
C GLU A 192 12.30 5.26 -17.35
N GLN A 193 12.91 4.43 -18.20
CA GLN A 193 12.55 3.02 -18.33
C GLN A 193 12.82 2.22 -17.05
N GLN A 194 13.93 2.50 -16.37
CA GLN A 194 14.26 1.85 -15.11
C GLN A 194 13.32 2.29 -13.97
N VAL A 195 12.98 3.57 -13.94
CA VAL A 195 11.98 4.11 -13.00
C VAL A 195 10.63 3.42 -13.20
N GLU A 196 10.16 3.34 -14.45
CA GLU A 196 8.88 2.68 -14.76
C GLU A 196 8.92 1.18 -14.46
N TRP A 197 10.05 0.52 -14.70
CA TRP A 197 10.23 -0.87 -14.33
C TRP A 197 10.15 -1.08 -12.81
N ILE A 198 10.79 -0.23 -11.99
CA ILE A 198 10.72 -0.30 -10.52
C ILE A 198 9.28 -0.08 -10.05
N LYS A 199 8.56 0.87 -10.63
CA LYS A 199 7.14 1.10 -10.33
C LYS A 199 6.31 -0.16 -10.58
N ASN A 200 6.45 -0.74 -11.76
CA ASN A 200 5.72 -1.95 -12.15
C ASN A 200 6.13 -3.19 -11.34
N LEU A 201 7.36 -3.23 -10.82
CA LEU A 201 7.80 -4.29 -9.93
C LEU A 201 7.09 -4.23 -8.57
N ILE A 202 6.88 -3.03 -8.03
CA ILE A 202 6.35 -2.82 -6.68
C ILE A 202 4.82 -2.69 -6.70
N ALA A 203 4.28 -1.98 -7.67
CA ALA A 203 2.84 -1.73 -7.84
C ALA A 203 2.42 -1.97 -9.29
N PRO A 204 2.34 -3.25 -9.72
CA PRO A 204 1.95 -3.58 -11.09
C PRO A 204 0.48 -3.29 -11.35
N ASP A 205 0.18 -2.69 -12.49
CA ASP A 205 -1.16 -2.61 -13.04
C ASP A 205 -1.41 -3.84 -13.94
N PHE A 206 -2.38 -4.66 -13.62
CA PHE A 206 -2.77 -5.80 -14.43
C PHE A 206 -4.25 -6.12 -14.30
N ASP A 207 -4.82 -6.64 -15.39
CA ASP A 207 -6.20 -7.11 -15.43
C ASP A 207 -6.25 -8.65 -15.31
N LEU A 208 -7.16 -9.13 -14.46
CA LEU A 208 -7.54 -10.54 -14.44
C LEU A 208 -8.66 -10.77 -15.46
N ILE A 209 -8.36 -11.50 -16.54
CA ILE A 209 -9.36 -11.83 -17.57
C ILE A 209 -10.40 -12.76 -16.95
N PRO A 210 -11.70 -12.36 -16.92
CA PRO A 210 -12.75 -13.21 -16.38
C PRO A 210 -12.82 -14.54 -17.11
N SER A 211 -12.98 -15.63 -16.37
CA SER A 211 -13.17 -16.95 -16.98
C SER A 211 -14.43 -16.98 -17.84
N PRO A 212 -14.38 -17.47 -19.09
CA PRO A 212 -15.55 -17.55 -19.95
C PRO A 212 -16.72 -18.33 -19.31
N SER A 213 -16.43 -19.32 -18.48
CA SER A 213 -17.44 -20.09 -17.75
C SER A 213 -18.15 -19.26 -16.67
N ILE A 214 -17.43 -18.37 -15.98
CA ILE A 214 -18.01 -17.47 -14.95
C ILE A 214 -18.88 -16.40 -15.63
N VAL A 215 -18.38 -15.79 -16.70
CA VAL A 215 -19.14 -14.80 -17.48
C VAL A 215 -20.44 -15.42 -18.01
N LYS A 216 -20.38 -16.65 -18.52
CA LYS A 216 -21.59 -17.38 -18.96
C LYS A 216 -22.56 -17.59 -17.81
N THR A 217 -22.07 -18.04 -16.63
CA THR A 217 -22.91 -18.25 -15.45
C THR A 217 -23.56 -16.94 -14.97
N GLU A 218 -22.84 -15.82 -14.99
CA GLU A 218 -23.39 -14.51 -14.63
C GLU A 218 -24.48 -14.05 -15.61
N ILE A 219 -24.27 -14.27 -16.93
CA ILE A 219 -25.26 -13.99 -17.96
C ILE A 219 -26.49 -14.88 -17.78
N ASP A 220 -26.31 -16.19 -17.57
CA ASP A 220 -27.41 -17.14 -17.36
C ASP A 220 -28.22 -16.78 -16.11
N ASN A 221 -27.56 -16.41 -15.00
CA ASN A 221 -28.22 -15.96 -13.77
C ASN A 221 -28.98 -14.63 -13.96
N ALA A 222 -28.42 -13.67 -14.71
CA ALA A 222 -29.11 -12.43 -15.04
C ALA A 222 -30.37 -12.70 -15.90
N PHE A 223 -30.26 -13.64 -16.85
CA PHE A 223 -31.38 -14.05 -17.68
C PHE A 223 -32.51 -14.73 -16.88
N ILE A 224 -32.13 -15.64 -15.96
CA ILE A 224 -33.10 -16.30 -15.04
C ILE A 224 -33.79 -15.24 -14.17
N ARG A 225 -33.08 -14.26 -13.65
CA ARG A 225 -33.64 -13.19 -12.83
C ARG A 225 -34.66 -12.35 -13.63
N LEU A 226 -34.31 -11.96 -14.84
CA LEU A 226 -35.21 -11.22 -15.73
C LEU A 226 -36.47 -12.02 -16.04
N THR A 227 -36.34 -13.32 -16.30
CA THR A 227 -37.47 -14.21 -16.54
C THR A 227 -38.34 -14.36 -15.29
N SER A 228 -37.77 -14.41 -14.10
CA SER A 228 -38.52 -14.46 -12.83
C SER A 228 -39.34 -13.18 -12.57
N GLU A 229 -38.75 -12.02 -12.85
CA GLU A 229 -39.42 -10.71 -12.75
C GLU A 229 -40.61 -10.64 -13.76
N GLN A 230 -40.40 -11.15 -14.95
CA GLN A 230 -41.48 -11.24 -15.97
C GLN A 230 -42.60 -12.18 -15.56
N ALA A 231 -42.30 -13.31 -14.90
CA ALA A 231 -43.31 -14.24 -14.38
C ALA A 231 -44.16 -13.59 -13.27
N VAL A 232 -43.54 -12.85 -12.35
CA VAL A 232 -44.26 -12.08 -11.32
C VAL A 232 -45.20 -11.06 -11.96
N LEU A 233 -44.75 -10.40 -13.03
CA LEU A 233 -45.60 -9.45 -13.75
C LEU A 233 -46.80 -10.12 -14.44
N LEU A 234 -46.61 -11.34 -14.98
CA LEU A 234 -47.70 -12.12 -15.54
C LEU A 234 -48.75 -12.49 -14.50
N ASP A 235 -48.34 -12.94 -13.30
CA ASP A 235 -49.25 -13.26 -12.22
C ASP A 235 -50.09 -12.02 -11.80
N TYR A 236 -49.41 -10.86 -11.68
CA TYR A 236 -50.07 -9.58 -11.39
C TYR A 236 -51.11 -9.20 -12.47
N ILE A 237 -50.79 -9.38 -13.76
CA ILE A 237 -51.70 -9.10 -14.88
C ILE A 237 -52.96 -9.98 -14.81
N GLY A 238 -52.80 -11.23 -14.40
CA GLY A 238 -53.92 -12.18 -14.26
C GLY A 238 -54.93 -11.79 -13.21
N GLU A 239 -54.61 -10.92 -12.28
CA GLU A 239 -55.50 -10.39 -11.24
C GLU A 239 -56.23 -9.10 -11.65
N GLN A 240 -55.90 -8.55 -12.82
CA GLN A 240 -56.43 -7.26 -13.28
C GLN A 240 -57.40 -7.44 -14.45
N TRP A 241 -58.47 -6.63 -14.49
CA TRP A 241 -59.41 -6.61 -15.62
C TRP A 241 -58.77 -6.00 -16.89
N TYR A 242 -57.83 -5.14 -16.71
CA TYR A 242 -56.98 -4.59 -17.79
C TYR A 242 -55.61 -4.19 -17.22
N ALA A 243 -54.59 -4.30 -18.01
CA ALA A 243 -53.25 -3.88 -17.64
C ALA A 243 -52.54 -3.20 -18.81
N ALA A 244 -51.79 -2.14 -18.51
CA ALA A 244 -50.91 -1.47 -19.48
C ALA A 244 -49.46 -1.62 -19.07
N ILE A 245 -48.63 -2.25 -19.93
CA ILE A 245 -47.24 -2.48 -19.68
C ILE A 245 -46.40 -1.40 -20.39
N GLN A 246 -45.70 -0.60 -19.61
CA GLN A 246 -44.74 0.38 -20.11
C GLN A 246 -43.30 -0.05 -19.82
N GLY A 247 -42.38 0.29 -20.69
CA GLY A 247 -40.95 0.01 -20.53
C GLY A 247 -40.18 0.33 -21.81
N ALA A 248 -38.82 0.32 -21.68
CA ALA A 248 -37.93 0.60 -22.80
C ALA A 248 -38.05 -0.44 -23.94
N ALA A 249 -37.55 -0.13 -25.12
CA ALA A 249 -37.47 -1.11 -26.20
C ALA A 249 -36.60 -2.30 -25.81
N GLY A 250 -36.99 -3.53 -26.20
CA GLY A 250 -36.22 -4.75 -25.88
C GLY A 250 -36.46 -5.34 -24.49
N THR A 251 -37.33 -4.79 -23.64
CA THR A 251 -37.61 -5.31 -22.29
C THR A 251 -38.60 -6.49 -22.27
N GLY A 252 -38.93 -7.09 -23.38
CA GLY A 252 -39.79 -8.24 -23.45
C GLY A 252 -41.29 -7.96 -23.31
N LYS A 253 -41.75 -6.70 -23.43
CA LYS A 253 -43.20 -6.33 -23.30
C LYS A 253 -44.12 -7.12 -24.21
N THR A 254 -43.72 -7.30 -25.47
CA THR A 254 -44.49 -8.09 -26.44
C THR A 254 -44.59 -9.56 -26.03
N MET A 255 -43.51 -10.13 -25.49
CA MET A 255 -43.48 -11.50 -25.00
C MET A 255 -44.42 -11.67 -23.79
N ILE A 256 -44.40 -10.73 -22.84
CA ILE A 256 -45.31 -10.75 -21.67
C ILE A 256 -46.76 -10.61 -22.13
N ALA A 257 -47.08 -9.73 -23.06
CA ALA A 257 -48.44 -9.57 -23.61
C ALA A 257 -48.91 -10.86 -24.31
N GLN A 258 -48.05 -11.50 -25.08
CA GLN A 258 -48.37 -12.77 -25.73
C GLN A 258 -48.62 -13.88 -24.70
N MET A 259 -47.75 -14.03 -23.70
CA MET A 259 -47.91 -15.01 -22.61
C MET A 259 -49.15 -14.77 -21.77
N ALA A 260 -49.50 -13.49 -21.53
CA ALA A 260 -50.75 -13.14 -20.85
C ALA A 260 -51.98 -13.55 -21.67
N ALA A 261 -51.97 -13.32 -22.97
CA ALA A 261 -53.06 -13.72 -23.86
C ALA A 261 -53.19 -15.23 -23.94
N GLU A 262 -52.09 -15.98 -23.94
CA GLU A 262 -52.12 -17.46 -23.94
C GLU A 262 -52.60 -18.07 -22.59
N ARG A 263 -52.34 -17.38 -21.47
CA ARG A 263 -52.63 -17.86 -20.12
C ARG A 263 -54.05 -17.47 -19.65
N PHE A 264 -54.55 -16.31 -20.07
CA PHE A 264 -55.80 -15.73 -19.52
C PHE A 264 -56.87 -15.44 -20.63
N GLY A 265 -56.55 -15.58 -21.90
CA GLY A 265 -57.48 -15.47 -23.03
C GLY A 265 -58.07 -16.81 -23.39
#